data_0f9a181713196f43948f452435640393
#
_entry.id   0f9a181713196f43948f452435640393
#
_cell.length_a   1.000
_cell.length_b   1.000
_cell.length_c   1.000
_cell.angle_alpha   90.00
_cell.angle_beta   90.00
_cell.angle_gamma   90.00
#
_symmetry.space_group_name_H-M   'P 1'
#
loop_
_entity.id
_entity.type
_entity.pdbx_description
1 polymer ?
#
loop_
_entity_poly.entity_id
_entity_poly.type
_entity_poly.pdbx_seq_one_letter_code
_entity_poly.pdbx_strand_id
1 'polypeptide(L)'
;MNPKAIKLNPGLYLVATPIGTARDITLRALDILASADVLVAEDTRTLRKLMEIHGIPLGERQVMAYHDHNGAQMRPRLMGLLEQGLTLAYASEAGTPMIADPGFDLAREARAAGYTVVAAPGPSAVVTALTVGGLPTDRFFFAGFLPNASGQRKTALRRYAEIPGTLVFYESPKRIAAMMRDAAEVLGPDRRAAICRELTKKFEEVLGGTLAELTTICADRSLKGEIVVLIERKSSENIHDSDLETLLREALTGMTVRDAADAVAARTGLARRQVYQMALKMEQDE
;
A
#
# COMPACT_ATOMS: atom_id res chain seq x y z
N MET A 1 -0.52 -19.16 -22.83
CA MET A 1 -1.67 -19.66 -22.04
C MET A 1 -2.88 -18.89 -22.54
N ASN A 2 -3.92 -19.57 -23.03
CA ASN A 2 -5.10 -18.88 -23.54
C ASN A 2 -6.10 -18.69 -22.40
N PRO A 3 -6.70 -17.49 -22.27
CA PRO A 3 -7.80 -17.26 -21.35
C PRO A 3 -8.96 -18.22 -21.65
N LYS A 4 -9.62 -18.69 -20.61
CA LYS A 4 -10.76 -19.58 -20.76
C LYS A 4 -12.06 -18.79 -20.56
N ALA A 5 -12.99 -18.96 -21.48
CA ALA A 5 -14.35 -18.52 -21.24
C ALA A 5 -14.98 -19.42 -20.17
N ILE A 6 -15.37 -18.84 -19.04
CA ILE A 6 -15.98 -19.52 -17.91
C ILE A 6 -17.36 -18.92 -17.61
N LYS A 7 -18.24 -19.70 -16.99
CA LYS A 7 -19.50 -19.15 -16.50
C LYS A 7 -19.24 -18.38 -15.20
N LEU A 8 -19.51 -17.09 -15.21
CA LEU A 8 -19.49 -16.24 -14.02
C LEU A 8 -20.92 -16.14 -13.43
N ASN A 9 -21.00 -16.07 -12.11
CA ASN A 9 -22.25 -15.71 -11.46
C ASN A 9 -22.44 -14.17 -11.51
N PRO A 10 -23.70 -13.67 -11.57
CA PRO A 10 -23.97 -12.24 -11.50
C PRO A 10 -23.23 -11.54 -10.36
N GLY A 11 -22.65 -10.38 -10.63
CA GLY A 11 -21.92 -9.63 -9.60
C GLY A 11 -20.80 -8.76 -10.13
N LEU A 12 -20.11 -8.09 -9.20
CA LEU A 12 -18.96 -7.22 -9.44
C LEU A 12 -17.67 -7.98 -9.16
N TYR A 13 -16.81 -8.08 -10.17
CA TYR A 13 -15.49 -8.72 -10.10
C TYR A 13 -14.42 -7.65 -10.13
N LEU A 14 -13.67 -7.53 -9.04
CA LEU A 14 -12.56 -6.59 -8.88
C LEU A 14 -11.28 -7.28 -9.33
N VAL A 15 -10.74 -6.83 -10.45
CA VAL A 15 -9.65 -7.52 -11.15
C VAL A 15 -8.35 -6.74 -10.99
N ALA A 16 -7.38 -7.34 -10.29
CA ALA A 16 -6.03 -6.81 -10.23
C ALA A 16 -5.32 -6.98 -11.59
N THR A 17 -4.64 -5.90 -12.02
CA THR A 17 -3.90 -5.83 -13.27
C THR A 17 -2.39 -5.74 -13.02
N PRO A 18 -1.54 -5.94 -14.02
CA PRO A 18 -0.10 -5.79 -13.88
C PRO A 18 0.31 -4.38 -13.44
N ILE A 19 1.37 -4.27 -12.65
CA ILE A 19 1.98 -2.99 -12.26
C ILE A 19 3.11 -2.56 -13.20
N GLY A 20 3.44 -3.37 -14.19
CA GLY A 20 4.50 -3.12 -15.18
C GLY A 20 4.51 -4.21 -16.23
N THR A 21 5.10 -5.34 -15.93
CA THR A 21 5.17 -6.49 -16.83
C THR A 21 3.79 -7.11 -17.06
N ALA A 22 3.28 -7.08 -18.29
CA ALA A 22 1.95 -7.59 -18.63
C ALA A 22 1.73 -9.08 -18.25
N ARG A 23 2.80 -9.86 -18.10
CA ARG A 23 2.75 -11.28 -17.71
C ARG A 23 2.47 -11.52 -16.24
N ASP A 24 2.53 -10.48 -15.39
CA ASP A 24 2.20 -10.56 -13.96
C ASP A 24 0.69 -10.54 -13.70
N ILE A 25 -0.10 -10.92 -14.67
CA ILE A 25 -1.54 -11.12 -14.51
C ILE A 25 -1.86 -12.55 -14.14
N THR A 26 -2.85 -12.76 -13.29
CA THR A 26 -3.26 -14.12 -12.93
C THR A 26 -4.15 -14.74 -14.00
N LEU A 27 -4.11 -16.07 -14.12
CA LEU A 27 -5.01 -16.82 -15.02
C LEU A 27 -6.48 -16.54 -14.71
N ARG A 28 -6.84 -16.45 -13.44
CA ARG A 28 -8.19 -16.11 -12.99
C ARG A 28 -8.63 -14.72 -13.43
N ALA A 29 -7.72 -13.74 -13.38
CA ALA A 29 -8.00 -12.39 -13.89
C ALA A 29 -8.28 -12.41 -15.40
N LEU A 30 -7.47 -13.15 -16.18
CA LEU A 30 -7.67 -13.32 -17.62
C LEU A 30 -9.01 -14.01 -17.93
N ASP A 31 -9.37 -15.07 -17.20
CA ASP A 31 -10.62 -15.78 -17.38
C ASP A 31 -11.84 -14.89 -17.08
N ILE A 32 -11.77 -14.07 -16.03
CA ILE A 32 -12.81 -13.10 -15.69
C ILE A 32 -12.94 -12.03 -16.78
N LEU A 33 -11.81 -11.43 -17.22
CA LEU A 33 -11.81 -10.44 -18.31
C LEU A 33 -12.33 -11.01 -19.63
N ALA A 34 -12.13 -12.30 -19.89
CA ALA A 34 -12.64 -12.97 -21.06
C ALA A 34 -14.14 -13.26 -20.98
N SER A 35 -14.71 -13.37 -19.79
CA SER A 35 -16.05 -13.93 -19.54
C SER A 35 -17.09 -12.92 -19.06
N ALA A 36 -16.67 -11.78 -18.47
CA ALA A 36 -17.60 -10.78 -17.95
C ALA A 36 -18.42 -10.13 -19.08
N ASP A 37 -19.70 -9.86 -18.81
CA ASP A 37 -20.62 -9.20 -19.75
C ASP A 37 -20.22 -7.76 -20.01
N VAL A 38 -19.79 -7.05 -18.97
CA VAL A 38 -19.41 -5.64 -19.03
C VAL A 38 -18.03 -5.44 -18.42
N LEU A 39 -17.19 -4.71 -19.11
CA LEU A 39 -15.86 -4.35 -18.64
C LEU A 39 -15.87 -2.89 -18.14
N VAL A 40 -15.29 -2.66 -16.98
CA VAL A 40 -15.20 -1.33 -16.37
C VAL A 40 -13.74 -1.07 -16.05
N ALA A 41 -13.22 0.10 -16.37
CA ALA A 41 -11.83 0.47 -16.10
C ALA A 41 -11.69 1.97 -15.85
N GLU A 42 -10.64 2.37 -15.15
CA GLU A 42 -10.27 3.77 -15.01
C GLU A 42 -9.83 4.34 -16.36
N ASP A 43 -8.86 3.72 -17.02
CA ASP A 43 -8.53 3.99 -18.44
C ASP A 43 -8.89 2.78 -19.32
N THR A 44 -9.91 2.98 -20.15
CA THR A 44 -10.40 1.95 -21.07
C THR A 44 -9.40 1.57 -22.17
N ARG A 45 -8.43 2.46 -22.48
CA ARG A 45 -7.37 2.21 -23.48
C ARG A 45 -6.35 1.23 -22.91
N THR A 46 -5.95 1.43 -21.66
CA THR A 46 -5.03 0.54 -20.94
C THR A 46 -5.61 -0.86 -20.83
N LEU A 47 -6.89 -0.98 -20.45
CA LEU A 47 -7.56 -2.29 -20.39
C LEU A 47 -7.64 -2.97 -21.76
N ARG A 48 -8.02 -2.25 -22.81
CA ARG A 48 -8.08 -2.81 -24.20
C ARG A 48 -6.70 -3.31 -24.64
N LYS A 49 -5.64 -2.56 -24.33
CA LYS A 49 -4.27 -2.97 -24.65
C LYS A 49 -3.84 -4.23 -23.89
N LEU A 50 -4.20 -4.33 -22.61
CA LEU A 50 -3.94 -5.52 -21.80
C LEU A 50 -4.65 -6.75 -22.37
N MET A 51 -5.93 -6.61 -22.75
CA MET A 51 -6.71 -7.67 -23.38
C MET A 51 -6.09 -8.11 -24.72
N GLU A 52 -5.66 -7.16 -25.56
CA GLU A 52 -4.98 -7.44 -26.84
C GLU A 52 -3.69 -8.26 -26.61
N ILE A 53 -2.84 -7.85 -25.66
CA ILE A 53 -1.59 -8.57 -25.31
C ILE A 53 -1.87 -10.03 -24.94
N HIS A 54 -2.99 -10.30 -24.25
CA HIS A 54 -3.35 -11.62 -23.79
C HIS A 54 -4.31 -12.38 -24.73
N GLY A 55 -4.59 -11.83 -25.91
CA GLY A 55 -5.45 -12.47 -26.90
C GLY A 55 -6.92 -12.61 -26.47
N ILE A 56 -7.40 -11.69 -25.61
CA ILE A 56 -8.81 -11.64 -25.19
C ILE A 56 -9.60 -10.77 -26.17
N PRO A 57 -10.47 -11.35 -27.01
CA PRO A 57 -11.27 -10.56 -27.91
C PRO A 57 -12.31 -9.75 -27.12
N LEU A 58 -12.44 -8.48 -27.47
CA LEU A 58 -13.47 -7.63 -26.87
C LEU A 58 -14.88 -8.06 -27.31
N GLY A 59 -15.03 -8.44 -28.57
CA GLY A 59 -16.33 -8.71 -29.17
C GLY A 59 -17.24 -7.51 -29.12
N GLU A 60 -18.52 -7.75 -28.89
CA GLU A 60 -19.55 -6.68 -28.76
C GLU A 60 -19.68 -6.14 -27.33
N ARG A 61 -18.80 -6.56 -26.41
CA ARG A 61 -18.88 -6.17 -25.00
C ARG A 61 -18.59 -4.69 -24.81
N GLN A 62 -19.33 -4.07 -23.90
CA GLN A 62 -19.10 -2.69 -23.53
C GLN A 62 -17.88 -2.56 -22.63
N VAL A 63 -17.06 -1.53 -22.89
CA VAL A 63 -16.00 -1.08 -21.98
C VAL A 63 -16.37 0.31 -21.49
N MET A 64 -16.60 0.44 -20.20
CA MET A 64 -17.08 1.66 -19.56
C MET A 64 -15.97 2.29 -18.73
N ALA A 65 -15.78 3.60 -18.83
CA ALA A 65 -14.86 4.33 -17.98
C ALA A 65 -15.49 4.61 -16.61
N TYR A 66 -14.74 4.35 -15.54
CA TYR A 66 -15.12 4.68 -14.17
C TYR A 66 -13.90 5.16 -13.41
N HIS A 67 -13.86 6.44 -13.06
CA HIS A 67 -12.77 7.12 -12.37
C HIS A 67 -13.37 8.16 -11.39
N ASP A 68 -12.57 8.77 -10.53
CA ASP A 68 -13.02 9.69 -9.48
C ASP A 68 -13.89 10.84 -10.01
N HIS A 69 -13.60 11.35 -11.20
CA HIS A 69 -14.34 12.48 -11.78
C HIS A 69 -15.73 12.11 -12.34
N ASN A 70 -15.97 10.85 -12.71
CA ASN A 70 -17.26 10.43 -13.27
C ASN A 70 -18.00 9.41 -12.39
N GLY A 71 -17.37 8.95 -11.30
CA GLY A 71 -17.90 7.87 -10.46
C GLY A 71 -19.32 8.11 -9.97
N ALA A 72 -19.63 9.32 -9.51
CA ALA A 72 -20.97 9.65 -9.04
C ALA A 72 -22.05 9.53 -10.14
N GLN A 73 -21.72 9.88 -11.40
CA GLN A 73 -22.63 9.80 -12.53
C GLN A 73 -22.76 8.36 -13.08
N MET A 74 -21.64 7.63 -13.12
CA MET A 74 -21.60 6.29 -13.71
C MET A 74 -22.11 5.18 -12.77
N ARG A 75 -21.98 5.37 -11.47
CA ARG A 75 -22.36 4.37 -10.46
C ARG A 75 -23.81 3.91 -10.57
N PRO A 76 -24.84 4.77 -10.67
CA PRO A 76 -26.22 4.32 -10.84
C PRO A 76 -26.41 3.43 -12.09
N ARG A 77 -25.71 3.73 -13.18
CA ARG A 77 -25.75 2.92 -14.39
C ARG A 77 -25.16 1.53 -14.17
N LEU A 78 -24.00 1.44 -13.49
CA LEU A 78 -23.36 0.17 -13.19
C LEU A 78 -24.19 -0.65 -12.21
N MET A 79 -24.83 -0.02 -11.22
CA MET A 79 -25.76 -0.69 -10.30
C MET A 79 -26.99 -1.25 -11.05
N GLY A 80 -27.54 -0.52 -12.01
CA GLY A 80 -28.64 -1.01 -12.85
C GLY A 80 -28.24 -2.20 -13.74
N LEU A 81 -26.98 -2.34 -14.13
CA LEU A 81 -26.48 -3.54 -14.83
C LEU A 81 -26.37 -4.74 -13.89
N LEU A 82 -25.94 -4.53 -12.63
CA LEU A 82 -25.94 -5.58 -11.61
C LEU A 82 -27.38 -6.06 -11.29
N GLU A 83 -28.34 -5.15 -11.22
CA GLU A 83 -29.76 -5.46 -11.03
C GLU A 83 -30.33 -6.33 -12.16
N GLN A 84 -29.86 -6.13 -13.39
CA GLN A 84 -30.20 -6.96 -14.55
C GLN A 84 -29.55 -8.36 -14.51
N GLY A 85 -28.75 -8.66 -13.48
CA GLY A 85 -28.08 -9.94 -13.33
C GLY A 85 -26.81 -10.08 -14.19
N LEU A 86 -26.23 -8.97 -14.66
CA LEU A 86 -25.01 -9.01 -15.46
C LEU A 86 -23.77 -9.13 -14.59
N THR A 87 -22.70 -9.64 -15.18
CA THR A 87 -21.37 -9.72 -14.61
C THR A 87 -20.52 -8.52 -15.02
N LEU A 88 -20.03 -7.76 -14.05
CA LEU A 88 -19.18 -6.59 -14.27
C LEU A 88 -17.74 -6.90 -13.82
N ALA A 89 -16.77 -6.77 -14.71
CA ALA A 89 -15.35 -6.83 -14.34
C ALA A 89 -14.77 -5.42 -14.28
N TYR A 90 -14.46 -4.96 -13.06
CA TYR A 90 -13.75 -3.70 -12.81
C TYR A 90 -12.24 -3.99 -12.73
N ALA A 91 -11.51 -3.52 -13.72
CA ALA A 91 -10.05 -3.61 -13.80
C ALA A 91 -9.41 -2.27 -13.42
N SER A 92 -8.48 -2.29 -12.45
CA SER A 92 -7.67 -1.12 -12.13
C SER A 92 -6.76 -0.74 -13.29
N GLU A 93 -6.25 0.47 -13.31
CA GLU A 93 -5.24 0.87 -14.27
C GLU A 93 -3.93 0.08 -14.05
N ALA A 94 -3.49 -0.05 -12.80
CA ALA A 94 -2.33 -0.85 -12.41
C ALA A 94 -2.48 -1.40 -10.98
N GLY A 95 -2.24 -2.68 -10.80
CA GLY A 95 -2.25 -3.35 -9.50
C GLY A 95 -3.63 -3.74 -9.01
N THR A 96 -3.78 -3.81 -7.71
CA THR A 96 -5.01 -4.21 -7.02
C THR A 96 -5.98 -3.03 -6.92
N PRO A 97 -7.25 -3.17 -7.37
CA PRO A 97 -8.25 -2.11 -7.29
C PRO A 97 -8.43 -1.57 -5.88
N MET A 98 -8.79 -0.29 -5.74
CA MET A 98 -9.07 0.44 -4.49
C MET A 98 -7.84 0.71 -3.60
N ILE A 99 -6.65 0.32 -3.99
CA ILE A 99 -5.42 0.62 -3.26
C ILE A 99 -4.81 1.89 -3.86
N ALA A 100 -5.25 3.06 -3.37
CA ALA A 100 -5.02 4.39 -3.95
C ALA A 100 -5.53 4.50 -5.40
N ASP A 101 -6.69 3.87 -5.66
CA ASP A 101 -7.32 3.70 -6.96
C ASP A 101 -8.84 3.86 -6.79
N PRO A 102 -9.58 4.40 -7.76
CA PRO A 102 -11.03 4.55 -7.68
C PRO A 102 -11.75 3.18 -7.62
N GLY A 103 -13.02 3.22 -7.25
CA GLY A 103 -13.86 2.02 -7.22
C GLY A 103 -14.42 1.65 -5.83
N PHE A 104 -13.87 2.23 -4.76
CA PHE A 104 -14.33 1.96 -3.40
C PHE A 104 -15.85 2.18 -3.24
N ASP A 105 -16.37 3.32 -3.74
CA ASP A 105 -17.80 3.62 -3.62
C ASP A 105 -18.67 2.65 -4.41
N LEU A 106 -18.25 2.21 -5.59
CA LEU A 106 -18.97 1.21 -6.38
C LEU A 106 -19.05 -0.13 -5.65
N ALA A 107 -17.93 -0.61 -5.12
CA ALA A 107 -17.91 -1.88 -4.41
C ALA A 107 -18.70 -1.82 -3.10
N ARG A 108 -18.63 -0.69 -2.38
CA ARG A 108 -19.40 -0.47 -1.15
C ARG A 108 -20.91 -0.48 -1.44
N GLU A 109 -21.35 0.22 -2.46
CA GLU A 109 -22.76 0.30 -2.85
C GLU A 109 -23.27 -1.05 -3.36
N ALA A 110 -22.51 -1.75 -4.21
CA ALA A 110 -22.85 -3.08 -4.66
C ALA A 110 -23.04 -4.07 -3.49
N ARG A 111 -22.13 -4.06 -2.52
CA ARG A 111 -22.26 -4.89 -1.30
C ARG A 111 -23.48 -4.50 -0.46
N ALA A 112 -23.72 -3.21 -0.27
CA ALA A 112 -24.87 -2.72 0.50
C ALA A 112 -26.21 -3.07 -0.14
N ALA A 113 -26.26 -3.16 -1.47
CA ALA A 113 -27.42 -3.61 -2.23
C ALA A 113 -27.56 -5.15 -2.31
N GLY A 114 -26.66 -5.91 -1.67
CA GLY A 114 -26.71 -7.36 -1.64
C GLY A 114 -26.10 -8.08 -2.84
N TYR A 115 -25.44 -7.35 -3.76
CA TYR A 115 -24.77 -7.98 -4.90
C TYR A 115 -23.48 -8.65 -4.48
N THR A 116 -23.14 -9.74 -5.17
CA THR A 116 -21.87 -10.45 -4.99
C THR A 116 -20.71 -9.55 -5.43
N VAL A 117 -19.72 -9.35 -4.58
CA VAL A 117 -18.47 -8.67 -4.91
C VAL A 117 -17.31 -9.64 -4.71
N VAL A 118 -16.57 -9.92 -5.78
CA VAL A 118 -15.50 -10.92 -5.82
C VAL A 118 -14.18 -10.24 -6.17
N ALA A 119 -13.13 -10.53 -5.41
CA ALA A 119 -11.78 -10.12 -5.79
C ALA A 119 -11.08 -11.22 -6.60
N ALA A 120 -10.49 -10.84 -7.74
CA ALA A 120 -9.45 -11.61 -8.41
C ALA A 120 -8.09 -11.05 -7.95
N PRO A 121 -7.44 -11.68 -6.95
CA PRO A 121 -6.18 -11.17 -6.39
C PRO A 121 -5.07 -11.18 -7.45
N GLY A 122 -4.11 -10.28 -7.28
CA GLY A 122 -3.00 -10.18 -8.20
C GLY A 122 -1.95 -9.18 -7.73
N PRO A 123 -1.21 -8.54 -8.65
CA PRO A 123 -0.11 -7.64 -8.33
C PRO A 123 -0.53 -6.47 -7.43
N SER A 124 0.40 -6.08 -6.56
CA SER A 124 0.28 -4.89 -5.72
C SER A 124 1.64 -4.26 -5.55
N ALA A 125 1.79 -2.99 -5.92
CA ALA A 125 3.05 -2.27 -5.77
C ALA A 125 3.50 -2.19 -4.31
N VAL A 126 2.56 -2.08 -3.36
CA VAL A 126 2.83 -2.09 -1.91
C VAL A 126 3.51 -3.38 -1.49
N VAL A 127 2.90 -4.53 -1.79
CA VAL A 127 3.43 -5.85 -1.40
C VAL A 127 4.72 -6.15 -2.15
N THR A 128 4.79 -5.83 -3.45
CA THR A 128 6.01 -6.01 -4.25
C THR A 128 7.17 -5.20 -3.67
N ALA A 129 6.96 -3.93 -3.32
CA ALA A 129 7.99 -3.11 -2.68
C ALA A 129 8.46 -3.68 -1.34
N LEU A 130 7.54 -4.12 -0.47
CA LEU A 130 7.87 -4.78 0.80
C LEU A 130 8.73 -6.03 0.59
N THR A 131 8.46 -6.80 -0.47
CA THR A 131 9.21 -8.03 -0.78
C THR A 131 10.68 -7.74 -1.13
N VAL A 132 10.97 -6.62 -1.82
CA VAL A 132 12.32 -6.31 -2.32
C VAL A 132 13.03 -5.20 -1.54
N GLY A 133 12.31 -4.47 -0.69
CA GLY A 133 12.82 -3.27 -0.02
C GLY A 133 13.80 -3.53 1.13
N GLY A 134 13.94 -4.77 1.59
CA GLY A 134 14.91 -5.15 2.63
C GLY A 134 14.62 -4.58 4.03
N LEU A 135 13.39 -4.19 4.31
CA LEU A 135 12.92 -3.70 5.60
C LEU A 135 11.97 -4.70 6.27
N PRO A 136 11.72 -4.64 7.59
CA PRO A 136 10.77 -5.53 8.27
C PRO A 136 9.37 -5.49 7.65
N THR A 137 8.77 -6.66 7.43
CA THR A 137 7.46 -6.81 6.77
C THR A 137 6.38 -7.41 7.65
N ASP A 138 6.72 -7.77 8.89
CA ASP A 138 5.80 -8.35 9.89
C ASP A 138 4.61 -7.44 10.19
N ARG A 139 4.83 -6.12 10.12
CA ARG A 139 3.80 -5.09 10.23
C ARG A 139 4.14 -3.94 9.30
N PHE A 140 3.15 -3.45 8.58
CA PHE A 140 3.31 -2.27 7.74
C PHE A 140 2.05 -1.42 7.74
N PHE A 141 2.23 -0.14 7.46
CA PHE A 141 1.14 0.83 7.34
C PHE A 141 1.22 1.53 5.99
N PHE A 142 0.25 1.29 5.13
CA PHE A 142 0.13 1.98 3.86
C PHE A 142 -0.63 3.30 4.05
N ALA A 143 0.04 4.41 3.77
CA ALA A 143 -0.50 5.76 3.95
C ALA A 143 -0.87 6.44 2.62
N GLY A 144 -0.68 5.76 1.48
CA GLY A 144 -0.94 6.34 0.16
C GLY A 144 0.02 7.49 -0.16
N PHE A 145 -0.49 8.57 -0.75
CA PHE A 145 0.30 9.75 -1.07
C PHE A 145 0.31 10.76 0.08
N LEU A 146 1.47 11.31 0.37
CA LEU A 146 1.60 12.42 1.32
C LEU A 146 1.12 13.75 0.72
N PRO A 147 0.71 14.73 1.55
CA PRO A 147 0.33 16.06 1.08
C PRO A 147 1.43 16.76 0.27
N ASN A 148 1.03 17.60 -0.69
CA ASN A 148 1.95 18.33 -1.56
C ASN A 148 2.75 19.41 -0.80
N ALA A 149 2.09 20.15 0.10
CA ALA A 149 2.72 21.22 0.87
C ALA A 149 3.62 20.62 1.97
N SER A 150 4.87 21.09 2.08
CA SER A 150 5.87 20.60 3.03
C SER A 150 5.36 20.63 4.48
N GLY A 151 4.72 21.71 4.94
CA GLY A 151 4.17 21.79 6.29
C GLY A 151 3.12 20.73 6.59
N GLN A 152 2.20 20.48 5.65
CA GLN A 152 1.18 19.43 5.79
C GLN A 152 1.81 18.03 5.72
N ARG A 153 2.81 17.84 4.85
CA ARG A 153 3.55 16.59 4.72
C ARG A 153 4.30 16.25 6.02
N LYS A 154 5.01 17.20 6.61
CA LYS A 154 5.68 17.05 7.91
C LYS A 154 4.68 16.73 9.02
N THR A 155 3.51 17.38 9.02
CA THR A 155 2.44 17.08 9.99
C THR A 155 1.92 15.64 9.83
N ALA A 156 1.72 15.17 8.60
CA ALA A 156 1.33 13.78 8.35
C ALA A 156 2.43 12.80 8.80
N LEU A 157 3.69 13.06 8.47
CA LEU A 157 4.83 12.24 8.90
C LEU A 157 4.94 12.14 10.41
N ARG A 158 4.73 13.24 11.17
CA ARG A 158 4.71 13.20 12.65
C ARG A 158 3.63 12.26 13.18
N ARG A 159 2.43 12.24 12.56
CA ARG A 159 1.34 11.32 12.96
C ARG A 159 1.71 9.85 12.75
N TYR A 160 2.56 9.56 11.77
CA TYR A 160 2.98 8.20 11.45
C TYR A 160 4.27 7.76 12.16
N ALA A 161 4.99 8.71 12.80
CA ALA A 161 6.30 8.46 13.38
C ALA A 161 6.35 7.29 14.38
N GLU A 162 5.28 7.14 15.17
CA GLU A 162 5.18 6.15 16.26
C GLU A 162 4.43 4.87 15.83
N ILE A 163 4.05 4.73 14.55
CA ILE A 163 3.40 3.50 14.08
C ILE A 163 4.40 2.35 14.15
N PRO A 164 4.09 1.22 14.84
CA PRO A 164 5.01 0.12 15.06
C PRO A 164 5.09 -0.82 13.85
N GLY A 165 5.31 -0.28 12.66
CA GLY A 165 5.39 -1.01 11.40
C GLY A 165 6.10 -0.21 10.33
N THR A 166 6.55 -0.87 9.26
CA THR A 166 7.13 -0.22 8.09
C THR A 166 6.09 0.67 7.42
N LEU A 167 6.42 1.96 7.27
CA LEU A 167 5.56 2.92 6.59
C LEU A 167 5.75 2.76 5.08
N VAL A 168 4.64 2.76 4.35
CA VAL A 168 4.63 2.59 2.89
C VAL A 168 3.89 3.76 2.26
N PHE A 169 4.54 4.42 1.29
CA PHE A 169 3.98 5.57 0.59
C PHE A 169 4.11 5.39 -0.91
N TYR A 170 3.16 5.93 -1.65
CA TYR A 170 3.33 6.22 -3.07
C TYR A 170 3.89 7.64 -3.23
N GLU A 171 4.78 7.83 -4.20
CA GLU A 171 5.32 9.16 -4.47
C GLU A 171 5.65 9.35 -5.96
N SER A 172 5.61 10.59 -6.40
CA SER A 172 5.95 10.96 -7.77
C SER A 172 7.42 11.36 -7.90
N PRO A 173 8.02 11.19 -9.09
CA PRO A 173 9.40 11.60 -9.35
C PRO A 173 9.68 13.07 -9.07
N LYS A 174 8.68 13.94 -9.29
CA LYS A 174 8.81 15.39 -9.06
C LYS A 174 8.87 15.77 -7.58
N ARG A 175 8.38 14.90 -6.70
CA ARG A 175 8.19 15.18 -5.28
C ARG A 175 9.15 14.40 -4.37
N ILE A 176 9.76 13.31 -4.87
CA ILE A 176 10.56 12.39 -4.05
C ILE A 176 11.69 13.09 -3.28
N ALA A 177 12.44 14.01 -3.91
CA ALA A 177 13.53 14.73 -3.24
C ALA A 177 13.02 15.59 -2.07
N ALA A 178 11.87 16.26 -2.24
CA ALA A 178 11.25 17.03 -1.17
C ALA A 178 10.69 16.14 -0.06
N MET A 179 10.12 14.98 -0.42
CA MET A 179 9.63 13.98 0.54
C MET A 179 10.78 13.44 1.40
N MET A 180 11.91 13.07 0.80
CA MET A 180 13.07 12.53 1.53
C MET A 180 13.62 13.53 2.55
N ARG A 181 13.78 14.82 2.15
CA ARG A 181 14.21 15.88 3.09
C ARG A 181 13.27 16.03 4.27
N ASP A 182 11.95 16.12 4.00
CA ASP A 182 10.96 16.25 5.06
C ASP A 182 10.88 15.02 5.96
N ALA A 183 11.06 13.82 5.39
CA ALA A 183 11.11 12.58 6.15
C ALA A 183 12.35 12.49 7.05
N ALA A 184 13.53 12.85 6.53
CA ALA A 184 14.77 12.88 7.32
C ALA A 184 14.68 13.89 8.49
N GLU A 185 14.08 15.07 8.26
CA GLU A 185 13.88 16.08 9.31
C GLU A 185 12.91 15.62 10.41
N VAL A 186 11.84 14.92 10.03
CA VAL A 186 10.75 14.57 10.97
C VAL A 186 10.97 13.23 11.65
N LEU A 187 11.46 12.23 10.91
CA LEU A 187 11.57 10.84 11.38
C LEU A 187 12.97 10.48 11.83
N GLY A 188 13.95 11.36 11.62
CA GLY A 188 15.37 11.16 11.93
C GLY A 188 16.17 10.76 10.69
N PRO A 189 17.39 11.37 10.52
CA PRO A 189 18.24 11.15 9.35
C PRO A 189 18.76 9.71 9.24
N ASP A 190 18.95 9.02 10.36
CA ASP A 190 19.53 7.68 10.44
C ASP A 190 18.49 6.57 10.24
N ARG A 191 17.18 6.92 10.18
CA ARG A 191 16.11 5.95 9.99
C ARG A 191 16.23 5.29 8.63
N ARG A 192 16.22 3.95 8.61
CA ARG A 192 16.37 3.19 7.37
C ARG A 192 15.14 3.34 6.48
N ALA A 193 15.40 3.38 5.17
CA ALA A 193 14.36 3.50 4.18
C ALA A 193 14.76 2.80 2.87
N ALA A 194 13.80 2.61 1.98
CA ALA A 194 14.03 2.14 0.63
C ALA A 194 13.14 2.90 -0.36
N ILE A 195 13.70 3.22 -1.51
CA ILE A 195 12.98 3.77 -2.66
C ILE A 195 12.93 2.67 -3.71
N CYS A 196 11.73 2.12 -3.96
CA CYS A 196 11.47 1.13 -4.98
C CYS A 196 10.83 1.84 -6.18
N ARG A 197 11.49 1.81 -7.34
CA ARG A 197 10.97 2.48 -8.53
C ARG A 197 10.83 1.54 -9.71
N GLU A 198 9.83 1.80 -10.56
CA GLU A 198 9.60 1.07 -11.81
C GLU A 198 9.53 -0.45 -11.59
N LEU A 199 8.95 -0.89 -10.47
CA LEU A 199 8.82 -2.30 -10.09
C LEU A 199 8.23 -3.12 -11.24
N THR A 200 8.81 -4.29 -11.51
CA THR A 200 8.49 -5.22 -12.59
C THR A 200 8.72 -4.69 -14.02
N LYS A 201 9.25 -3.47 -14.16
CA LYS A 201 9.54 -2.85 -15.47
C LYS A 201 11.03 -2.93 -15.83
N LYS A 202 11.36 -2.56 -17.07
CA LYS A 202 12.75 -2.60 -17.59
C LYS A 202 13.77 -1.83 -16.73
N PHE A 203 13.32 -0.77 -16.06
CA PHE A 203 14.16 0.13 -15.26
C PHE A 203 13.89 0.00 -13.76
N GLU A 204 13.49 -1.20 -13.34
CA GLU A 204 13.31 -1.52 -11.92
C GLU A 204 14.60 -1.24 -11.14
N GLU A 205 14.45 -0.55 -10.01
CA GLU A 205 15.56 -0.22 -9.13
C GLU A 205 15.08 -0.10 -7.70
N VAL A 206 15.86 -0.64 -6.77
CA VAL A 206 15.66 -0.51 -5.33
C VAL A 206 16.88 0.17 -4.72
N LEU A 207 16.67 1.35 -4.14
CA LEU A 207 17.69 2.13 -3.44
C LEU A 207 17.41 2.01 -1.94
N GLY A 208 18.27 1.30 -1.21
CA GLY A 208 18.21 1.16 0.24
C GLY A 208 19.26 2.02 0.93
N GLY A 209 18.95 2.50 2.13
CA GLY A 209 19.88 3.27 2.97
C GLY A 209 19.19 3.98 4.11
N THR A 210 19.86 4.95 4.72
CA THR A 210 19.25 5.88 5.67
C THR A 210 18.49 6.98 4.94
N LEU A 211 17.59 7.69 5.63
CA LEU A 211 16.88 8.83 5.07
C LEU A 211 17.85 9.94 4.63
N ALA A 212 18.99 10.12 5.33
CA ALA A 212 20.03 11.07 4.96
C ALA A 212 20.71 10.69 3.63
N GLU A 213 21.12 9.43 3.48
CA GLU A 213 21.75 8.90 2.26
C GLU A 213 20.80 9.01 1.06
N LEU A 214 19.54 8.58 1.23
CA LEU A 214 18.54 8.67 0.17
C LEU A 214 18.17 10.10 -0.18
N THR A 215 18.22 11.03 0.78
CA THR A 215 18.06 12.48 0.52
C THR A 215 19.16 12.99 -0.40
N THR A 216 20.42 12.60 -0.14
CA THR A 216 21.58 12.97 -0.98
C THR A 216 21.42 12.37 -2.39
N ILE A 217 21.10 11.08 -2.52
CA ILE A 217 20.87 10.45 -3.82
C ILE A 217 19.78 11.17 -4.63
N CYS A 218 18.67 11.53 -3.97
CA CYS A 218 17.57 12.24 -4.63
C CYS A 218 17.87 13.70 -4.97
N ALA A 219 18.88 14.33 -4.33
CA ALA A 219 19.36 15.66 -4.68
C ALA A 219 20.26 15.63 -5.92
N ASP A 220 21.13 14.63 -6.02
CA ASP A 220 22.14 14.50 -7.08
C ASP A 220 21.57 13.93 -8.37
N ARG A 221 20.43 13.22 -8.28
CA ARG A 221 19.90 12.44 -9.38
C ARG A 221 18.38 12.58 -9.51
N SER A 222 17.89 12.96 -10.69
CA SER A 222 16.46 12.97 -11.00
C SER A 222 15.95 11.53 -11.22
N LEU A 223 15.16 11.03 -10.27
CA LEU A 223 14.47 9.75 -10.44
C LEU A 223 13.29 9.91 -11.41
N LYS A 224 12.96 8.84 -12.14
CA LYS A 224 11.83 8.80 -13.09
C LYS A 224 10.97 7.56 -12.81
N GLY A 225 9.73 7.61 -13.28
CA GLY A 225 8.79 6.49 -13.18
C GLY A 225 7.99 6.49 -11.88
N GLU A 226 7.31 5.40 -11.61
CA GLU A 226 6.48 5.20 -10.43
C GLU A 226 7.34 4.77 -9.24
N ILE A 227 7.04 5.32 -8.08
CA ILE A 227 7.87 5.17 -6.89
C ILE A 227 7.02 4.71 -5.71
N VAL A 228 7.50 3.69 -5.02
CA VAL A 228 7.06 3.30 -3.68
C VAL A 228 8.19 3.58 -2.71
N VAL A 229 7.89 4.27 -1.63
CA VAL A 229 8.82 4.58 -0.54
C VAL A 229 8.46 3.73 0.67
N LEU A 230 9.45 3.03 1.19
CA LEU A 230 9.37 2.32 2.45
C LEU A 230 10.23 3.03 3.48
N ILE A 231 9.71 3.23 4.69
CA ILE A 231 10.47 3.78 5.82
C ILE A 231 10.29 2.81 6.98
N GLU A 232 11.41 2.34 7.52
CA GLU A 232 11.41 1.41 8.64
C GLU A 232 10.66 1.98 9.84
N ARG A 233 10.01 1.12 10.64
CA ARG A 233 9.47 1.53 11.94
C ARG A 233 10.57 2.14 12.81
N LYS A 234 10.19 2.96 13.76
CA LYS A 234 11.15 3.50 14.75
C LYS A 234 11.90 2.33 15.39
N SER A 235 13.20 2.32 15.25
CA SER A 235 14.03 1.26 15.85
C SER A 235 13.97 1.38 17.37
N SER A 236 13.76 0.24 18.00
CA SER A 236 13.92 0.11 19.43
C SER A 236 15.40 0.18 19.89
N GLU A 237 16.33 0.00 18.93
CA GLU A 237 17.76 0.07 19.21
C GLU A 237 18.25 1.51 19.50
N ASN A 238 17.45 2.54 19.12
CA ASN A 238 17.72 3.95 19.44
C ASN A 238 16.94 4.46 20.66
N ILE A 239 16.25 3.58 21.40
CA ILE A 239 15.76 3.96 22.72
C ILE A 239 16.96 3.89 23.63
N HIS A 240 17.53 5.05 23.98
CA HIS A 240 18.56 5.11 25.01
C HIS A 240 18.03 4.48 26.29
N ASP A 241 18.91 3.83 27.04
CA ASP A 241 18.52 3.21 28.31
C ASP A 241 17.81 4.23 29.24
N SER A 242 18.17 5.50 29.19
CA SER A 242 17.52 6.62 29.89
C SER A 242 16.05 6.81 29.48
N ASP A 243 15.72 6.65 28.20
CA ASP A 243 14.33 6.78 27.69
C ASP A 243 13.51 5.57 28.10
N LEU A 244 14.09 4.39 28.05
CA LEU A 244 13.48 3.14 28.50
C LEU A 244 13.21 3.17 30.00
N GLU A 245 14.16 3.66 30.79
CA GLU A 245 14.00 3.89 32.24
C GLU A 245 12.86 4.86 32.54
N THR A 246 12.74 5.96 31.78
CA THR A 246 11.66 6.92 31.93
C THR A 246 10.30 6.29 31.65
N LEU A 247 10.18 5.53 30.57
CA LEU A 247 8.94 4.82 30.19
C LEU A 247 8.55 3.76 31.23
N LEU A 248 9.54 3.03 31.75
CA LEU A 248 9.31 2.03 32.80
C LEU A 248 8.89 2.69 34.10
N ARG A 249 9.53 3.79 34.51
CA ARG A 249 9.17 4.53 35.73
C ARG A 249 7.74 5.05 35.66
N GLU A 250 7.31 5.61 34.52
CA GLU A 250 5.92 6.01 34.31
C GLU A 250 4.95 4.82 34.43
N ALA A 251 5.27 3.70 33.81
CA ALA A 251 4.40 2.52 33.83
C ALA A 251 4.32 1.87 35.23
N LEU A 252 5.43 1.82 35.97
CA LEU A 252 5.51 1.26 37.33
C LEU A 252 4.72 2.05 38.36
N THR A 253 4.36 3.31 38.11
CA THR A 253 3.50 4.07 39.03
C THR A 253 2.08 3.50 39.16
N GLY A 254 1.62 2.68 38.23
CA GLY A 254 0.25 2.15 38.23
C GLY A 254 0.12 0.69 37.81
N MET A 255 1.21 0.01 37.50
CA MET A 255 1.22 -1.36 37.00
C MET A 255 2.20 -2.24 37.76
N THR A 256 1.97 -3.57 37.75
CA THR A 256 2.97 -4.52 38.21
C THR A 256 4.20 -4.52 37.28
N VAL A 257 5.37 -4.92 37.78
CA VAL A 257 6.60 -5.05 36.94
C VAL A 257 6.36 -5.86 35.69
N ARG A 258 5.55 -6.90 35.75
CA ARG A 258 5.21 -7.75 34.64
C ARG A 258 4.36 -6.99 33.60
N ASP A 259 3.32 -6.30 34.06
CA ASP A 259 2.39 -5.59 33.17
C ASP A 259 3.06 -4.33 32.58
N ALA A 260 3.88 -3.63 33.37
CA ALA A 260 4.70 -2.51 32.89
C ALA A 260 5.69 -2.96 31.82
N ALA A 261 6.37 -4.08 32.03
CA ALA A 261 7.29 -4.64 31.03
C ALA A 261 6.56 -5.06 29.75
N ASP A 262 5.37 -5.65 29.84
CA ASP A 262 4.55 -6.03 28.70
C ASP A 262 4.07 -4.78 27.91
N ALA A 263 3.59 -3.77 28.63
CA ALA A 263 3.13 -2.51 28.02
C ALA A 263 4.27 -1.74 27.33
N VAL A 264 5.42 -1.61 28.01
CA VAL A 264 6.59 -0.91 27.46
C VAL A 264 7.23 -1.71 26.33
N ALA A 265 7.32 -3.03 26.40
CA ALA A 265 7.79 -3.87 25.30
C ALA A 265 6.89 -3.74 24.06
N ALA A 266 5.57 -3.76 24.24
CA ALA A 266 4.61 -3.55 23.16
C ALA A 266 4.73 -2.15 22.52
N ARG A 267 4.99 -1.12 23.34
CA ARG A 267 5.15 0.28 22.89
C ARG A 267 6.49 0.53 22.20
N THR A 268 7.55 -0.09 22.69
CA THR A 268 8.93 0.14 22.23
C THR A 268 9.39 -0.82 21.15
N GLY A 269 8.77 -2.01 21.06
CA GLY A 269 9.22 -3.08 20.17
C GLY A 269 10.46 -3.83 20.66
N LEU A 270 10.99 -3.49 21.86
CA LEU A 270 12.08 -4.21 22.48
C LEU A 270 11.66 -5.63 22.88
N ALA A 271 12.64 -6.55 22.96
CA ALA A 271 12.38 -7.89 23.44
C ALA A 271 11.84 -7.83 24.88
N ARG A 272 10.67 -8.42 25.13
CA ARG A 272 10.00 -8.45 26.45
C ARG A 272 10.97 -8.82 27.60
N ARG A 273 11.87 -9.76 27.34
CA ARG A 273 12.87 -10.22 28.32
C ARG A 273 13.83 -9.10 28.73
N GLN A 274 14.27 -8.27 27.78
CA GLN A 274 15.18 -7.15 28.03
C GLN A 274 14.48 -6.08 28.87
N VAL A 275 13.26 -5.69 28.49
CA VAL A 275 12.45 -4.69 29.21
C VAL A 275 12.12 -5.16 30.63
N TYR A 276 11.76 -6.43 30.80
CA TYR A 276 11.46 -7.02 32.08
C TYR A 276 12.70 -7.06 33.04
N GLN A 277 13.87 -7.38 32.48
CA GLN A 277 15.12 -7.34 33.28
C GLN A 277 15.47 -5.95 33.76
N MET A 278 15.26 -4.93 32.91
CA MET A 278 15.45 -3.53 33.28
C MET A 278 14.45 -3.08 34.35
N ALA A 279 13.17 -3.44 34.19
CA ALA A 279 12.15 -3.13 35.20
C ALA A 279 12.43 -3.72 36.57
N LEU A 280 12.89 -4.99 36.62
CA LEU A 280 13.34 -5.65 37.87
C LEU A 280 14.53 -4.95 38.53
N LYS A 281 15.49 -4.48 37.71
CA LYS A 281 16.67 -3.77 38.22
C LYS A 281 16.27 -2.43 38.84
N MET A 282 15.34 -1.69 38.20
CA MET A 282 14.83 -0.42 38.73
C MET A 282 14.06 -0.58 40.02
N GLU A 283 13.28 -1.68 40.19
CA GLU A 283 12.55 -1.99 41.42
C GLU A 283 13.50 -2.35 42.59
N GLN A 284 14.71 -2.87 42.31
CA GLN A 284 15.72 -3.20 43.32
C GLN A 284 16.56 -1.99 43.75
N ASP A 285 16.62 -0.96 42.92
CA ASP A 285 17.42 0.27 43.16
C ASP A 285 16.57 1.38 43.86
N GLU A 286 15.25 1.16 44.07
CA GLU A 286 14.32 1.98 44.87
C GLU A 286 14.15 1.37 46.27
#